data_c7864581007b15d8d9b39897b2b2b0c6
#
_entry.id   c7864581007b15d8d9b39897b2b2b0c6
#
_cell.length_a   1.000
_cell.length_b   1.000
_cell.length_c   1.000
_cell.angle_alpha   90.00
_cell.angle_beta   90.00
_cell.angle_gamma   90.00
#
_symmetry.space_group_name_H-M   'P 1'
#
loop_
_entity.id
_entity.type
_entity.pdbx_description
1 polymer ?
#
loop_
_entity_poly.entity_id
_entity_poly.type
_entity_poly.pdbx_seq_one_letter_code
_entity_poly.pdbx_strand_id
1 'polypeptide(L)'
;MIQDILPYRLNNTFQNAAPVSTDFFFSFQGEKVLLKIRKGGGCALPTFQDLQRSISEVSDWIVYLFSVDGVSIYLILQQDTVMLDGKCLHYVSIQSLSSVFPEWAYFAGITALHLGRWYERNVYCGKCGDMMEKDSKQTVLFCRKYGLSCHSPGGDGGSNKWR
;
A
#
# COMPACT_ATOMS: atom_id res chain seq x y z
N MET A 1 -13.94 3.26 10.31
CA MET A 1 -12.72 2.44 10.11
C MET A 1 -12.92 1.52 8.94
N ILE A 2 -11.85 1.07 8.27
CA ILE A 2 -11.95 0.15 7.12
C ILE A 2 -12.66 -1.18 7.44
N GLN A 3 -12.81 -1.52 8.70
CA GLN A 3 -13.54 -2.71 9.15
C GLN A 3 -15.05 -2.64 8.92
N ASP A 4 -15.61 -1.43 8.77
CA ASP A 4 -17.04 -1.19 8.60
C ASP A 4 -17.42 -0.98 7.13
N ILE A 5 -16.99 -1.90 6.26
CA ILE A 5 -17.17 -1.81 4.79
C ILE A 5 -18.24 -2.73 4.25
N LEU A 6 -19.21 -3.13 5.07
CA LEU A 6 -20.31 -3.99 4.60
C LEU A 6 -20.96 -3.44 3.32
N PRO A 7 -21.31 -4.30 2.34
CA PRO A 7 -21.31 -5.79 2.38
C PRO A 7 -19.95 -6.45 2.06
N TYR A 8 -18.89 -5.68 1.85
CA TYR A 8 -17.56 -6.19 1.51
C TYR A 8 -16.86 -6.81 2.72
N ARG A 9 -16.04 -7.82 2.47
CA ARG A 9 -15.27 -8.51 3.52
C ARG A 9 -13.81 -8.10 3.47
N LEU A 10 -13.36 -7.45 4.53
CA LEU A 10 -11.95 -7.16 4.75
C LEU A 10 -11.26 -8.38 5.36
N ASN A 11 -10.11 -8.74 4.80
CA ASN A 11 -9.17 -9.68 5.41
C ASN A 11 -7.80 -9.01 5.52
N ASN A 12 -7.37 -8.71 6.73
CA ASN A 12 -6.07 -8.09 7.05
C ASN A 12 -4.99 -9.09 7.44
N THR A 13 -5.26 -10.40 7.32
CA THR A 13 -4.24 -11.43 7.53
C THR A 13 -3.12 -11.23 6.53
N PHE A 14 -1.89 -11.07 7.03
CA PHE A 14 -0.72 -10.90 6.19
C PHE A 14 -0.54 -12.08 5.23
N GLN A 15 -0.35 -11.77 3.96
CA GLN A 15 -0.07 -12.75 2.91
C GLN A 15 1.23 -12.36 2.20
N ASN A 16 2.19 -13.28 2.20
CA ASN A 16 3.43 -13.11 1.45
C ASN A 16 3.29 -13.77 0.07
N ALA A 17 2.23 -13.40 -0.65
CA ALA A 17 1.96 -13.91 -1.99
C ALA A 17 2.42 -12.89 -3.04
N ALA A 18 2.92 -13.39 -4.17
CA ALA A 18 3.18 -12.52 -5.31
C ALA A 18 1.85 -12.00 -5.88
N PRO A 19 1.79 -10.73 -6.32
CA PRO A 19 0.58 -10.16 -6.88
C PRO A 19 0.16 -10.87 -8.16
N VAL A 20 -1.14 -11.03 -8.33
CA VAL A 20 -1.76 -11.56 -9.55
C VAL A 20 -2.34 -10.44 -10.41
N SER A 21 -2.64 -10.72 -11.65
CA SER A 21 -3.06 -9.73 -12.66
C SER A 21 -4.26 -8.86 -12.24
N THR A 22 -5.13 -9.38 -11.39
CA THR A 22 -6.38 -8.73 -10.93
C THR A 22 -6.23 -7.95 -9.63
N ASP A 23 -5.09 -8.05 -8.94
CA ASP A 23 -4.86 -7.37 -7.68
C ASP A 23 -4.72 -5.87 -7.89
N PHE A 24 -5.21 -5.08 -6.92
CA PHE A 24 -5.17 -3.64 -6.96
C PHE A 24 -3.91 -3.08 -6.32
N PHE A 25 -3.49 -1.93 -6.84
CA PHE A 25 -2.33 -1.21 -6.35
C PHE A 25 -2.65 0.21 -5.96
N PHE A 26 -2.12 0.62 -4.82
CA PHE A 26 -2.01 2.02 -4.45
C PHE A 26 -0.57 2.52 -4.66
N SER A 27 -0.44 3.69 -5.25
CA SER A 27 0.78 4.47 -5.30
C SER A 27 0.43 5.92 -5.03
N PHE A 28 1.24 6.60 -4.24
CA PHE A 28 0.96 7.97 -3.82
C PHE A 28 2.10 8.91 -4.19
N GLN A 29 1.73 10.13 -4.52
CA GLN A 29 2.64 11.26 -4.66
C GLN A 29 2.12 12.40 -3.77
N GLY A 30 2.63 12.49 -2.55
CA GLY A 30 2.05 13.34 -1.52
C GLY A 30 0.64 12.90 -1.16
N GLU A 31 -0.35 13.75 -1.44
CA GLU A 31 -1.77 13.45 -1.23
C GLU A 31 -2.51 13.06 -2.52
N LYS A 32 -1.76 12.75 -3.56
CA LYS A 32 -2.31 12.28 -4.82
C LYS A 32 -2.16 10.78 -4.92
N VAL A 33 -3.21 10.12 -5.40
CA VAL A 33 -3.27 8.67 -5.64
C VAL A 33 -3.24 8.39 -7.13
N LEU A 34 -2.56 7.33 -7.52
CA LEU A 34 -2.49 6.87 -8.89
C LEU A 34 -3.81 6.18 -9.29
N LEU A 35 -4.46 6.68 -10.32
CA LEU A 35 -5.66 6.10 -10.89
C LEU A 35 -5.50 5.85 -12.39
N LYS A 36 -6.21 4.84 -12.87
CA LYS A 36 -6.38 4.55 -14.29
C LYS A 36 -7.60 5.28 -14.82
N ILE A 37 -7.42 6.10 -15.83
CA ILE A 37 -8.51 6.76 -16.54
C ILE A 37 -8.98 5.88 -17.69
N ARG A 38 -10.28 5.58 -17.73
CA ARG A 38 -10.88 4.74 -18.77
C ARG A 38 -11.17 5.55 -20.02
N LYS A 39 -11.02 4.91 -21.18
CA LYS A 39 -11.50 5.45 -22.46
C LYS A 39 -13.03 5.56 -22.38
N GLY A 40 -13.57 6.77 -22.48
CA GLY A 40 -15.02 7.02 -22.32
C GLY A 40 -15.43 7.66 -21.01
N GLY A 41 -14.46 8.00 -20.18
CA GLY A 41 -14.67 8.63 -18.85
C GLY A 41 -14.72 7.61 -17.71
N GLY A 42 -14.55 8.13 -16.50
CA GLY A 42 -14.45 7.32 -15.28
C GLY A 42 -13.03 6.89 -14.96
N CYS A 43 -12.84 6.56 -13.68
CA CYS A 43 -11.57 6.13 -13.12
C CYS A 43 -11.68 4.72 -12.55
N ALA A 44 -10.54 4.04 -12.45
CA ALA A 44 -10.41 2.74 -11.80
C ALA A 44 -9.11 2.72 -10.99
N LEU A 45 -9.06 1.86 -9.97
CA LEU A 45 -7.78 1.52 -9.34
C LEU A 45 -6.92 0.75 -10.36
N PRO A 46 -5.63 1.07 -10.46
CA PRO A 46 -4.73 0.31 -11.32
C PRO A 46 -4.58 -1.11 -10.80
N THR A 47 -4.53 -2.06 -11.72
CA THR A 47 -4.27 -3.47 -11.44
C THR A 47 -2.81 -3.80 -11.70
N PHE A 48 -2.36 -4.98 -11.22
CA PHE A 48 -1.01 -5.45 -11.52
C PHE A 48 -0.74 -5.51 -13.03
N GLN A 49 -1.73 -5.92 -13.82
CA GLN A 49 -1.61 -5.96 -15.27
C GLN A 49 -1.34 -4.57 -15.89
N ASP A 50 -1.95 -3.52 -15.34
CA ASP A 50 -1.75 -2.14 -15.81
C ASP A 50 -0.34 -1.63 -15.51
N LEU A 51 0.27 -2.13 -14.43
CA LEU A 51 1.56 -1.68 -13.91
C LEU A 51 2.72 -2.62 -14.26
N GLN A 52 2.45 -3.80 -14.81
CA GLN A 52 3.43 -4.87 -15.03
C GLN A 52 4.66 -4.41 -15.83
N ARG A 53 4.50 -3.51 -16.80
CA ARG A 53 5.59 -2.93 -17.57
C ARG A 53 6.44 -1.94 -16.76
N SER A 54 5.84 -1.34 -15.74
CA SER A 54 6.48 -0.33 -14.90
C SER A 54 7.12 -0.91 -13.64
N ILE A 55 6.73 -2.12 -13.23
CA ILE A 55 7.09 -2.70 -11.93
C ILE A 55 8.00 -3.95 -12.08
N SER A 56 8.37 -4.37 -13.29
CA SER A 56 9.06 -5.65 -13.54
C SER A 56 10.36 -5.88 -12.75
N GLU A 57 10.94 -4.84 -12.15
CA GLU A 57 12.20 -4.92 -11.40
C GLU A 57 12.04 -4.53 -9.90
N VAL A 58 10.83 -4.34 -9.38
CA VAL A 58 10.60 -3.61 -8.13
C VAL A 58 9.86 -4.41 -7.07
N SER A 59 10.12 -5.72 -6.96
CA SER A 59 9.47 -6.56 -5.95
C SER A 59 9.70 -6.09 -4.50
N ASP A 60 10.85 -5.48 -4.21
CA ASP A 60 11.23 -5.05 -2.86
C ASP A 60 10.44 -3.80 -2.38
N TRP A 61 9.85 -3.05 -3.29
CA TRP A 61 9.10 -1.83 -2.99
C TRP A 61 7.58 -2.03 -2.97
N ILE A 62 7.12 -3.26 -3.17
CA ILE A 62 5.71 -3.63 -3.10
C ILE A 62 5.42 -4.24 -1.73
N VAL A 63 4.37 -3.76 -1.09
CA VAL A 63 3.93 -4.24 0.21
C VAL A 63 2.46 -4.68 0.11
N TYR A 64 2.17 -5.90 0.56
CA TYR A 64 0.80 -6.35 0.76
C TYR A 64 0.17 -5.57 1.92
N LEU A 65 -1.05 -5.10 1.73
CA LEU A 65 -1.80 -4.38 2.76
C LEU A 65 -2.86 -5.27 3.40
N PHE A 66 -3.84 -5.66 2.61
CA PHE A 66 -5.01 -6.46 2.99
C PHE A 66 -5.72 -6.93 1.73
N SER A 67 -6.75 -7.75 1.89
CA SER A 67 -7.65 -8.08 0.77
C SER A 67 -9.11 -7.68 1.07
N VAL A 68 -9.83 -7.36 0.02
CA VAL A 68 -11.27 -7.07 0.05
C VAL A 68 -11.95 -8.03 -0.90
N ASP A 69 -12.91 -8.82 -0.40
CA ASP A 69 -13.61 -9.86 -1.17
C ASP A 69 -12.68 -10.82 -1.94
N GLY A 70 -11.54 -11.15 -1.33
CA GLY A 70 -10.55 -12.05 -1.94
C GLY A 70 -9.62 -11.41 -2.97
N VAL A 71 -9.79 -10.13 -3.29
CA VAL A 71 -8.87 -9.37 -4.13
C VAL A 71 -7.82 -8.70 -3.26
N SER A 72 -6.56 -8.98 -3.52
CA SER A 72 -5.44 -8.41 -2.75
C SER A 72 -5.17 -6.96 -3.15
N ILE A 73 -4.76 -6.19 -2.15
CA ILE A 73 -4.41 -4.78 -2.32
C ILE A 73 -2.96 -4.58 -1.87
N TYR A 74 -2.18 -3.98 -2.74
CA TYR A 74 -0.76 -3.72 -2.54
C TYR A 74 -0.47 -2.23 -2.55
N LEU A 75 0.60 -1.84 -1.91
CA LEU A 75 1.15 -0.50 -1.89
C LEU A 75 2.53 -0.48 -2.55
N ILE A 76 2.75 0.47 -3.44
CA ILE A 76 4.06 0.77 -3.99
C ILE A 76 4.68 1.88 -3.16
N LEU A 77 5.81 1.58 -2.51
CA LEU A 77 6.49 2.50 -1.60
C LEU A 77 7.35 3.55 -2.32
N GLN A 78 7.86 3.23 -3.51
CA GLN A 78 8.74 4.14 -4.25
C GLN A 78 8.05 4.69 -5.50
N GLN A 79 7.87 6.00 -5.54
CA GLN A 79 7.13 6.70 -6.59
C GLN A 79 7.89 6.75 -7.92
N ASP A 80 9.23 6.86 -7.86
CA ASP A 80 10.09 7.01 -9.04
C ASP A 80 10.15 5.76 -9.93
N THR A 81 9.62 4.65 -9.42
CA THR A 81 9.60 3.37 -10.14
C THR A 81 8.37 3.17 -11.02
N VAL A 82 7.33 3.99 -10.84
CA VAL A 82 6.13 3.91 -11.68
C VAL A 82 6.33 4.81 -12.90
N MET A 83 6.79 4.22 -13.99
CA MET A 83 6.78 4.91 -15.28
C MET A 83 5.35 5.08 -15.75
N LEU A 84 4.87 6.32 -15.75
CA LEU A 84 3.56 6.67 -16.30
C LEU A 84 3.66 6.64 -17.82
N ASP A 85 3.02 5.68 -18.44
CA ASP A 85 2.93 5.53 -19.91
C ASP A 85 2.09 6.65 -20.58
N GLY A 86 1.85 7.73 -19.86
CA GLY A 86 1.27 9.00 -20.31
C GLY A 86 -0.18 8.96 -20.78
N LYS A 87 -0.78 7.77 -20.96
CA LYS A 87 -2.09 7.65 -21.62
C LYS A 87 -3.26 7.27 -20.74
N CYS A 88 -3.04 6.55 -19.64
CA CYS A 88 -4.13 6.01 -18.83
C CYS A 88 -3.94 6.17 -17.32
N LEU A 89 -2.72 6.37 -16.84
CA LEU A 89 -2.41 6.45 -15.42
C LEU A 89 -2.09 7.88 -15.01
N HIS A 90 -2.80 8.42 -14.02
CA HIS A 90 -2.61 9.79 -13.54
C HIS A 90 -2.68 9.85 -12.02
N TYR A 91 -1.87 10.71 -11.42
CA TYR A 91 -1.98 11.07 -10.01
C TYR A 91 -3.05 12.15 -9.82
N VAL A 92 -4.09 11.81 -9.08
CA VAL A 92 -5.21 12.70 -8.75
C VAL A 92 -5.36 12.84 -7.24
N SER A 93 -6.03 13.89 -6.77
CA SER A 93 -6.27 14.07 -5.34
C SER A 93 -6.97 12.84 -4.75
N ILE A 94 -6.52 12.39 -3.57
CA ILE A 94 -7.12 11.25 -2.85
C ILE A 94 -8.60 11.49 -2.53
N GLN A 95 -9.03 12.75 -2.39
CA GLN A 95 -10.42 13.12 -2.17
C GLN A 95 -11.33 12.71 -3.34
N SER A 96 -10.78 12.58 -4.55
CA SER A 96 -11.52 12.08 -5.70
C SER A 96 -12.00 10.65 -5.54
N LEU A 97 -11.38 9.85 -4.67
CA LEU A 97 -11.83 8.49 -4.38
C LEU A 97 -13.24 8.48 -3.76
N SER A 98 -13.57 9.44 -2.91
CA SER A 98 -14.87 9.50 -2.23
C SER A 98 -16.04 9.79 -3.17
N SER A 99 -15.78 10.44 -4.30
CA SER A 99 -16.82 10.82 -5.27
C SER A 99 -17.00 9.80 -6.40
N VAL A 100 -16.01 8.97 -6.67
CA VAL A 100 -15.97 8.09 -7.86
C VAL A 100 -16.04 6.61 -7.50
N PHE A 101 -15.59 6.25 -6.30
CA PHE A 101 -15.46 4.88 -5.86
C PHE A 101 -16.41 4.53 -4.71
N PRO A 102 -16.72 3.23 -4.51
CA PRO A 102 -17.39 2.76 -3.31
C PRO A 102 -16.63 3.18 -2.05
N GLU A 103 -17.35 3.36 -0.96
CA GLU A 103 -16.81 3.84 0.33
C GLU A 103 -15.59 3.03 0.81
N TRP A 104 -15.62 1.70 0.59
CA TRP A 104 -14.49 0.84 0.95
C TRP A 104 -13.18 1.24 0.26
N ALA A 105 -13.23 1.66 -1.01
CA ALA A 105 -12.04 2.04 -1.76
C ALA A 105 -11.42 3.35 -1.25
N TYR A 106 -12.26 4.27 -0.79
CA TYR A 106 -11.79 5.47 -0.11
C TYR A 106 -11.09 5.15 1.21
N PHE A 107 -11.71 4.33 2.06
CA PHE A 107 -11.08 3.89 3.32
C PHE A 107 -9.80 3.08 3.08
N ALA A 108 -9.80 2.22 2.08
CA ALA A 108 -8.60 1.49 1.66
C ALA A 108 -7.48 2.45 1.24
N GLY A 109 -7.81 3.46 0.45
CA GLY A 109 -6.87 4.48 0.00
C GLY A 109 -6.28 5.30 1.15
N ILE A 110 -7.10 5.74 2.10
CA ILE A 110 -6.64 6.46 3.30
C ILE A 110 -5.74 5.57 4.15
N THR A 111 -6.10 4.30 4.36
CA THR A 111 -5.28 3.34 5.09
C THR A 111 -3.94 3.09 4.41
N ALA A 112 -3.95 2.92 3.09
CA ALA A 112 -2.75 2.75 2.28
C ALA A 112 -1.83 3.99 2.34
N LEU A 113 -2.40 5.20 2.30
CA LEU A 113 -1.65 6.46 2.44
C LEU A 113 -0.97 6.55 3.82
N HIS A 114 -1.67 6.21 4.88
CA HIS A 114 -1.11 6.23 6.24
C HIS A 114 0.01 5.21 6.40
N LEU A 115 -0.16 4.00 5.87
CA LEU A 115 0.88 2.97 5.87
C LEU A 115 2.10 3.38 5.02
N GLY A 116 1.88 3.99 3.85
CA GLY A 116 2.96 4.52 3.03
C GLY A 116 3.80 5.55 3.78
N ARG A 117 3.14 6.51 4.43
CA ARG A 117 3.81 7.52 5.27
C ARG A 117 4.53 6.90 6.47
N TRP A 118 3.99 5.84 7.05
CA TRP A 118 4.67 5.11 8.13
C TRP A 118 5.95 4.46 7.62
N TYR A 119 5.93 3.79 6.46
CA TYR A 119 7.14 3.23 5.85
C TYR A 119 8.18 4.30 5.53
N GLU A 120 7.78 5.42 4.94
CA GLU A 120 8.68 6.55 4.62
C GLU A 120 9.38 7.13 5.86
N ARG A 121 8.67 7.21 6.98
CA ARG A 121 9.21 7.76 8.23
C ARG A 121 10.12 6.79 8.99
N ASN A 122 10.00 5.50 8.74
CA ASN A 122 10.72 4.45 9.46
C ASN A 122 11.76 3.73 8.61
N VAL A 123 12.25 4.37 7.55
CA VAL A 123 13.29 3.81 6.67
C VAL A 123 14.58 3.53 7.45
N TYR A 124 14.90 4.38 8.41
CA TYR A 124 16.14 4.30 9.19
C TYR A 124 15.86 4.05 10.67
N CYS A 125 16.74 3.27 11.29
CA CYS A 125 16.68 3.01 12.72
C CYS A 125 16.99 4.28 13.52
N GLY A 126 16.08 4.68 14.41
CA GLY A 126 16.26 5.87 15.26
C GLY A 126 17.42 5.77 16.27
N LYS A 127 18.00 4.56 16.45
CA LYS A 127 19.11 4.33 17.38
C LYS A 127 20.48 4.35 16.68
N CYS A 128 20.61 3.68 15.54
CA CYS A 128 21.91 3.54 14.86
C CYS A 128 21.98 4.24 13.49
N GLY A 129 20.84 4.67 12.95
CA GLY A 129 20.78 5.27 11.63
C GLY A 129 20.87 4.28 10.46
N ASP A 130 21.03 2.98 10.72
CA ASP A 130 21.07 1.96 9.67
C ASP A 130 19.68 1.77 9.06
N MET A 131 19.63 1.34 7.81
CA MET A 131 18.38 1.07 7.12
C MET A 131 17.63 -0.09 7.79
N MET A 132 16.33 0.11 8.01
CA MET A 132 15.44 -0.91 8.56
C MET A 132 15.10 -1.93 7.48
N GLU A 133 14.95 -3.19 7.88
CA GLU A 133 14.55 -4.29 7.00
C GLU A 133 13.09 -4.66 7.22
N LYS A 134 12.42 -5.09 6.15
CA LYS A 134 11.04 -5.58 6.24
C LYS A 134 11.03 -7.03 6.73
N ASP A 135 10.11 -7.33 7.64
CA ASP A 135 9.83 -8.72 8.00
C ASP A 135 9.06 -9.41 6.87
N SER A 136 9.41 -10.66 6.59
CA SER A 136 8.75 -11.46 5.54
C SER A 136 7.39 -12.03 5.95
N LYS A 137 7.06 -11.98 7.24
CA LYS A 137 5.87 -12.61 7.82
C LYS A 137 4.87 -11.62 8.41
N GLN A 138 5.28 -10.39 8.64
CA GLN A 138 4.48 -9.37 9.31
C GLN A 138 4.75 -7.98 8.74
N THR A 139 3.80 -7.06 8.93
CA THR A 139 3.99 -5.64 8.60
C THR A 139 4.82 -4.95 9.68
N VAL A 140 6.09 -5.32 9.75
CA VAL A 140 7.05 -4.87 10.74
C VAL A 140 8.35 -4.50 10.05
N LEU A 141 8.96 -3.41 10.49
CA LEU A 141 10.34 -3.07 10.16
C LEU A 141 11.25 -3.40 11.34
N PHE A 142 12.40 -3.96 11.10
CA PHE A 142 13.35 -4.30 12.15
C PHE A 142 14.76 -3.82 11.83
N CYS A 143 15.49 -3.47 12.90
CA CYS A 143 16.90 -3.14 12.84
C CYS A 143 17.73 -4.39 13.10
N ARG A 144 18.50 -4.85 12.11
CA ARG A 144 19.35 -6.04 12.25
C ARG A 144 20.38 -5.90 13.36
N LYS A 145 20.91 -4.70 13.55
CA LYS A 145 22.00 -4.44 14.54
C LYS A 145 21.54 -4.50 15.99
N TYR A 146 20.35 -4.00 16.28
CA TYR A 146 19.84 -3.88 17.65
C TYR A 146 18.61 -4.74 17.93
N GLY A 147 18.05 -5.43 16.93
CA GLY A 147 16.82 -6.19 17.07
C GLY A 147 15.59 -5.34 17.40
N LEU A 148 15.68 -4.02 17.21
CA LEU A 148 14.55 -3.12 17.40
C LEU A 148 13.53 -3.32 16.29
N SER A 149 12.29 -3.53 16.66
CA SER A 149 11.18 -3.65 15.72
C SER A 149 10.23 -2.46 15.82
N CYS A 150 9.74 -2.01 14.68
CA CYS A 150 8.73 -0.97 14.56
C CYS A 150 7.50 -1.56 13.88
N HIS A 151 6.37 -1.56 14.59
CA HIS A 151 5.10 -2.10 14.11
C HIS A 151 4.28 -1.02 13.39
N SER A 152 3.57 -1.39 12.34
CA SER A 152 2.66 -0.47 11.66
C SER A 152 1.47 -0.10 12.57
N PRO A 153 0.97 1.14 12.47
CA PRO A 153 -0.27 1.51 13.15
C PRO A 153 -1.43 0.68 12.60
N GLY A 154 -2.13 -0.05 13.47
CA GLY A 154 -3.25 -0.94 13.11
C GLY A 154 -2.89 -2.41 12.87
N GLY A 155 -1.63 -2.79 12.99
CA GLY A 155 -1.25 -4.20 13.14
C GLY A 155 -1.73 -4.73 14.49
N ASP A 156 -2.19 -5.98 14.51
CA ASP A 156 -2.68 -6.64 15.73
C ASP A 156 -1.67 -6.46 16.86
N GLY A 157 -2.15 -5.82 17.93
CA GLY A 157 -1.34 -5.33 19.02
C GLY A 157 -0.53 -6.40 19.71
N GLY A 158 0.66 -6.62 19.21
CA GLY A 158 1.75 -7.13 20.02
C GLY A 158 2.04 -6.08 21.07
N SER A 159 1.79 -6.41 22.33
CA SER A 159 2.01 -5.57 23.50
C SER A 159 3.32 -4.78 23.38
N ASN A 160 3.21 -3.46 23.31
CA ASN A 160 4.33 -2.56 23.50
C ASN A 160 4.90 -2.77 24.90
N LYS A 161 5.82 -3.71 25.04
CA LYS A 161 6.70 -3.76 26.19
C LYS A 161 7.82 -2.74 25.97
N TRP A 162 7.57 -1.52 26.33
CA TRP A 162 8.62 -0.57 26.65
C TRP A 162 9.33 -1.11 27.88
N ARG A 163 10.50 -1.65 27.69
CA ARG A 163 11.46 -1.87 28.75
C ARG A 163 12.73 -1.10 28.44
#